data_894928c03c9224f0bcac327d7231e637
#
_entry.id   894928c03c9224f0bcac327d7231e637
#
_cell.length_a   1.000
_cell.length_b   1.000
_cell.length_c   1.000
_cell.angle_alpha   90.00
_cell.angle_beta   90.00
_cell.angle_gamma   90.00
#
_symmetry.space_group_name_H-M   'P 1'
#
loop_
_entity.id
_entity.type
_entity.pdbx_description
1 polymer ?
#
loop_
_entity_poly.entity_id
_entity_poly.type
_entity_poly.pdbx_seq_one_letter_code
_entity_poly.pdbx_strand_id
1 'polypeptide(L)'
;MSGRCGVVGCGYVGYAVALHLRAQGYELTGTTTGPARLAELCNLVDHPRILRAGDSAADFSVFDDLDGVLIAMAPTTASYEEDQYRAVYAEAVPALVKALRERPRQRPLHVSYLSSAGVYGDQSGAVTTELSSPDLSDTTNELLVQAENAVLALNTPSIQ
;
A
#
# COMPACT_ATOMS: atom_id res chain seq x y z
N MET A 1 -8.65 -22.30 9.96
CA MET A 1 -9.42 -21.11 9.48
C MET A 1 -8.46 -20.32 8.62
N SER A 2 -8.82 -20.04 7.38
CA SER A 2 -8.05 -19.17 6.50
C SER A 2 -8.12 -17.73 7.04
N GLY A 3 -6.99 -17.01 7.03
CA GLY A 3 -6.94 -15.62 7.46
C GLY A 3 -7.64 -14.70 6.43
N ARG A 4 -7.91 -13.45 6.84
CA ARG A 4 -8.53 -12.41 5.99
C ARG A 4 -7.48 -11.35 5.66
N CYS A 5 -7.22 -11.14 4.38
CA CYS A 5 -6.18 -10.22 3.92
C CYS A 5 -6.74 -9.17 2.96
N GLY A 6 -6.16 -7.96 3.04
CA GLY A 6 -6.42 -6.86 2.12
C GLY A 6 -5.23 -6.61 1.19
N VAL A 7 -5.51 -6.32 -0.07
CA VAL A 7 -4.50 -5.83 -1.03
C VAL A 7 -4.96 -4.47 -1.54
N VAL A 8 -4.27 -3.43 -1.09
CA VAL A 8 -4.55 -2.04 -1.50
C VAL A 8 -3.71 -1.70 -2.71
N GLY A 9 -4.38 -1.56 -3.86
CA GLY A 9 -3.72 -1.39 -5.14
C GLY A 9 -3.42 -2.72 -5.83
N CYS A 10 -4.45 -3.37 -6.34
CA CYS A 10 -4.31 -4.58 -7.18
C CYS A 10 -3.82 -4.22 -8.59
N GLY A 11 -2.68 -3.51 -8.65
CA GLY A 11 -1.90 -3.27 -9.86
C GLY A 11 -1.07 -4.49 -10.25
N TYR A 12 0.10 -4.28 -10.87
CA TYR A 12 0.95 -5.37 -11.35
C TYR A 12 1.38 -6.33 -10.23
N VAL A 13 1.99 -5.80 -9.17
CA VAL A 13 2.47 -6.63 -8.04
C VAL A 13 1.31 -7.05 -7.13
N GLY A 14 0.39 -6.12 -6.81
CA GLY A 14 -0.75 -6.44 -5.94
C GLY A 14 -1.65 -7.54 -6.52
N TYR A 15 -1.81 -7.59 -7.84
CA TYR A 15 -2.53 -8.67 -8.53
C TYR A 15 -1.85 -10.03 -8.33
N ALA A 16 -0.53 -10.09 -8.53
CA ALA A 16 0.24 -11.33 -8.35
C ALA A 16 0.19 -11.85 -6.91
N VAL A 17 0.29 -10.93 -5.94
CA VAL A 17 0.17 -11.28 -4.51
C VAL A 17 -1.24 -11.76 -4.17
N ALA A 18 -2.29 -11.10 -4.69
CA ALA A 18 -3.67 -11.54 -4.47
C ALA A 18 -3.92 -12.95 -5.04
N LEU A 19 -3.40 -13.26 -6.24
CA LEU A 19 -3.44 -14.61 -6.80
C LEU A 19 -2.78 -15.65 -5.87
N HIS A 20 -1.61 -15.32 -5.35
CA HIS A 20 -0.87 -16.20 -4.46
C HIS A 20 -1.63 -16.44 -3.15
N LEU A 21 -2.14 -15.38 -2.50
CA LEU A 21 -2.90 -15.48 -1.26
C LEU A 21 -4.20 -16.28 -1.45
N ARG A 22 -4.89 -16.06 -2.57
CA ARG A 22 -6.07 -16.86 -2.94
C ARG A 22 -5.76 -18.35 -3.04
N ALA A 23 -4.65 -18.70 -3.69
CA ALA A 23 -4.20 -20.08 -3.81
C ALA A 23 -3.87 -20.72 -2.43
N GLN A 24 -3.51 -19.89 -1.44
CA GLN A 24 -3.31 -20.31 -0.05
C GLN A 24 -4.61 -20.39 0.77
N GLY A 25 -5.75 -20.05 0.18
CA GLY A 25 -7.06 -20.12 0.82
C GLY A 25 -7.42 -18.93 1.70
N TYR A 26 -6.73 -17.78 1.55
CA TYR A 26 -7.13 -16.56 2.25
C TYR A 26 -8.42 -15.96 1.67
N GLU A 27 -9.27 -15.41 2.53
CA GLU A 27 -10.37 -14.53 2.13
C GLU A 27 -9.80 -13.14 1.83
N LEU A 28 -10.09 -12.60 0.64
CA LEU A 28 -9.39 -11.42 0.12
C LEU A 28 -10.30 -10.23 -0.11
N THR A 29 -9.90 -9.08 0.42
CA THR A 29 -10.37 -7.76 -0.01
C THR A 29 -9.33 -7.14 -0.93
N GLY A 30 -9.72 -6.76 -2.14
CA GLY A 30 -8.83 -6.12 -3.10
C GLY A 30 -9.34 -4.76 -3.56
N THR A 31 -8.44 -3.81 -3.81
CA THR A 31 -8.85 -2.48 -4.24
C THR A 31 -8.26 -2.07 -5.57
N THR A 32 -9.03 -1.24 -6.28
CA THR A 32 -8.62 -0.51 -7.48
C THR A 32 -9.10 0.93 -7.40
N THR A 33 -8.49 1.84 -8.15
CA THR A 33 -8.87 3.28 -8.13
C THR A 33 -10.02 3.62 -9.08
N GLY A 34 -10.45 2.71 -9.94
CA GLY A 34 -11.49 3.00 -10.91
C GLY A 34 -12.28 1.78 -11.38
N PRO A 35 -13.46 2.00 -12.00
CA PRO A 35 -14.37 0.93 -12.41
C PRO A 35 -13.81 0.05 -13.54
N ALA A 36 -12.91 0.57 -14.35
CA ALA A 36 -12.38 -0.15 -15.52
C ALA A 36 -11.74 -1.51 -15.14
N ARG A 37 -11.10 -1.59 -13.98
CA ARG A 37 -10.46 -2.81 -13.50
C ARG A 37 -11.30 -3.58 -12.47
N LEU A 38 -12.48 -3.08 -12.11
CA LEU A 38 -13.32 -3.72 -11.08
C LEU A 38 -13.78 -5.11 -11.54
N ALA A 39 -14.13 -5.27 -12.81
CA ALA A 39 -14.57 -6.56 -13.38
C ALA A 39 -13.47 -7.64 -13.31
N GLU A 40 -12.21 -7.24 -13.58
CA GLU A 40 -11.05 -8.12 -13.41
C GLU A 40 -10.86 -8.50 -11.94
N LEU A 41 -10.98 -7.51 -11.05
CA LEU A 41 -10.82 -7.69 -9.61
C LEU A 41 -11.88 -8.63 -9.02
N CYS A 42 -13.13 -8.59 -9.52
CA CYS A 42 -14.20 -9.49 -9.10
C CYS A 42 -13.87 -10.99 -9.33
N ASN A 43 -13.02 -11.30 -10.29
CA ASN A 43 -12.58 -12.67 -10.55
C ASN A 43 -11.37 -13.09 -9.68
N LEU A 44 -10.73 -12.11 -9.02
CA LEU A 44 -9.48 -12.31 -8.29
C LEU A 44 -9.70 -12.40 -6.78
N VAL A 45 -10.59 -11.59 -6.23
CA VAL A 45 -10.78 -11.45 -4.78
C VAL A 45 -12.25 -11.62 -4.39
N ASP A 46 -12.51 -11.95 -3.13
CA ASP A 46 -13.85 -12.16 -2.60
C ASP A 46 -14.62 -10.83 -2.43
N HIS A 47 -13.89 -9.78 -2.05
CA HIS A 47 -14.45 -8.45 -1.76
C HIS A 47 -13.75 -7.37 -2.60
N PRO A 48 -14.11 -7.23 -3.89
CA PRO A 48 -13.56 -6.17 -4.74
C PRO A 48 -14.11 -4.79 -4.34
N ARG A 49 -13.26 -3.77 -4.30
CA ARG A 49 -13.62 -2.41 -3.91
C ARG A 49 -12.95 -1.37 -4.81
N ILE A 50 -13.66 -0.28 -5.08
CA ILE A 50 -13.05 0.94 -5.59
C ILE A 50 -12.64 1.77 -4.39
N LEU A 51 -11.36 2.11 -4.30
CA LEU A 51 -10.82 2.94 -3.22
C LEU A 51 -9.80 3.91 -3.78
N ARG A 52 -10.06 5.19 -3.56
CA ARG A 52 -9.10 6.28 -3.76
C ARG A 52 -8.75 6.82 -2.39
N ALA A 53 -7.66 6.34 -1.83
CA ALA A 53 -7.34 6.58 -0.42
C ALA A 53 -7.08 8.06 -0.08
N GLY A 54 -6.75 8.91 -1.07
CA GLY A 54 -6.62 10.36 -0.90
C GLY A 54 -7.95 11.13 -0.90
N ASP A 55 -9.06 10.50 -1.31
CA ASP A 55 -10.35 11.19 -1.34
C ASP A 55 -10.93 11.32 0.08
N SER A 56 -11.52 12.46 0.39
CA SER A 56 -12.16 12.71 1.69
C SER A 56 -13.37 11.80 1.99
N ALA A 57 -13.96 11.22 0.93
CA ALA A 57 -15.07 10.28 1.02
C ALA A 57 -14.62 8.81 0.96
N ALA A 58 -13.31 8.52 1.10
CA ALA A 58 -12.80 7.16 1.06
C ALA A 58 -13.38 6.32 2.20
N ASP A 59 -14.00 5.19 1.86
CA ASP A 59 -14.50 4.23 2.86
C ASP A 59 -13.43 3.21 3.22
N PHE A 60 -12.83 3.40 4.37
CA PHE A 60 -11.83 2.50 4.92
C PHE A 60 -12.41 1.35 5.76
N SER A 61 -13.75 1.26 5.93
CA SER A 61 -14.40 0.14 6.65
C SER A 61 -14.13 -1.21 5.97
N VAL A 62 -13.76 -1.18 4.71
CA VAL A 62 -13.36 -2.36 3.91
C VAL A 62 -12.15 -3.11 4.49
N PHE A 63 -11.42 -2.50 5.42
CA PHE A 63 -10.25 -3.09 6.10
C PHE A 63 -10.53 -3.49 7.56
N ASP A 64 -11.78 -3.40 8.01
CA ASP A 64 -12.15 -3.92 9.32
C ASP A 64 -12.05 -5.45 9.32
N ASP A 65 -11.70 -6.01 10.45
CA ASP A 65 -11.58 -7.46 10.67
C ASP A 65 -10.57 -8.21 9.77
N LEU A 66 -9.63 -7.50 9.14
CA LEU A 66 -8.52 -8.13 8.44
C LEU A 66 -7.39 -8.51 9.40
N ASP A 67 -6.71 -9.60 9.09
CA ASP A 67 -5.51 -10.06 9.79
C ASP A 67 -4.24 -9.43 9.19
N GLY A 68 -4.27 -9.10 7.89
CA GLY A 68 -3.15 -8.49 7.19
C GLY A 68 -3.58 -7.57 6.04
N VAL A 69 -2.78 -6.55 5.77
CA VAL A 69 -2.93 -5.64 4.63
C VAL A 69 -1.60 -5.46 3.93
N LEU A 70 -1.59 -5.71 2.62
CA LEU A 70 -0.52 -5.27 1.74
C LEU A 70 -0.89 -3.93 1.11
N ILE A 71 -0.05 -2.92 1.29
CA ILE A 71 -0.13 -1.65 0.60
C ILE A 71 0.80 -1.71 -0.62
N ALA A 72 0.21 -1.79 -1.83
CA ALA A 72 0.93 -1.89 -3.10
C ALA A 72 0.48 -0.78 -4.07
N MET A 73 0.23 0.41 -3.51
CA MET A 73 -0.14 1.59 -4.29
C MET A 73 1.08 2.18 -4.98
N ALA A 74 0.91 2.52 -6.26
CA ALA A 74 1.93 3.20 -7.06
C ALA A 74 1.24 4.14 -8.06
N PRO A 75 1.93 5.18 -8.55
CA PRO A 75 1.45 5.99 -9.67
C PRO A 75 1.13 5.13 -10.89
N THR A 76 0.08 5.50 -11.63
CA THR A 76 -0.43 4.69 -12.75
C THR A 76 0.19 5.04 -14.10
N THR A 77 1.00 6.10 -14.17
CA THR A 77 1.63 6.56 -15.41
C THR A 77 3.06 6.09 -15.53
N ALA A 78 3.49 5.84 -16.79
CA ALA A 78 4.88 5.55 -17.11
C ALA A 78 5.77 6.82 -17.09
N SER A 79 5.18 8.01 -16.98
CA SER A 79 5.88 9.28 -16.85
C SER A 79 6.06 9.63 -15.37
N TYR A 80 7.25 10.09 -15.03
CA TYR A 80 7.57 10.63 -13.71
C TYR A 80 6.89 12.00 -13.54
N GLU A 81 5.60 12.00 -13.26
CA GLU A 81 4.86 13.23 -12.94
C GLU A 81 4.84 13.39 -11.42
N GLU A 82 5.52 14.41 -10.92
CA GLU A 82 5.68 14.67 -9.48
C GLU A 82 4.32 14.74 -8.76
N ASP A 83 3.31 15.33 -9.39
CA ASP A 83 1.97 15.42 -8.82
C ASP A 83 1.34 14.05 -8.54
N GLN A 84 1.62 13.05 -9.38
CA GLN A 84 1.12 11.70 -9.18
C GLN A 84 1.87 10.97 -8.07
N TYR A 85 3.17 11.21 -7.95
CA TYR A 85 3.95 10.71 -6.82
C TYR A 85 3.47 11.31 -5.52
N ARG A 86 3.23 12.62 -5.50
CA ARG A 86 2.66 13.34 -4.35
C ARG A 86 1.29 12.79 -3.96
N ALA A 87 0.38 12.65 -4.92
CA ALA A 87 -0.96 12.11 -4.67
C ALA A 87 -0.94 10.71 -4.06
N VAL A 88 0.01 9.85 -4.47
CA VAL A 88 0.12 8.49 -3.90
C VAL A 88 0.88 8.51 -2.58
N TYR A 89 2.10 9.04 -2.54
CA TYR A 89 3.02 8.82 -1.44
C TYR A 89 2.88 9.86 -0.32
N ALA A 90 2.49 11.11 -0.63
CA ALA A 90 2.28 12.14 0.38
C ALA A 90 0.82 12.26 0.85
N GLU A 91 -0.15 11.75 0.08
CA GLU A 91 -1.57 11.91 0.40
C GLU A 91 -2.24 10.55 0.65
N ALA A 92 -2.30 9.68 -0.37
CA ALA A 92 -3.08 8.44 -0.27
C ALA A 92 -2.51 7.43 0.74
N VAL A 93 -1.18 7.21 0.77
CA VAL A 93 -0.56 6.29 1.75
C VAL A 93 -0.72 6.82 3.18
N PRO A 94 -0.42 8.08 3.51
CA PRO A 94 -0.65 8.61 4.86
C PRO A 94 -2.13 8.60 5.27
N ALA A 95 -3.06 8.89 4.37
CA ALA A 95 -4.50 8.83 4.66
C ALA A 95 -4.94 7.40 5.02
N LEU A 96 -4.50 6.40 4.25
CA LEU A 96 -4.75 4.99 4.55
C LEU A 96 -4.14 4.59 5.90
N VAL A 97 -2.87 4.95 6.14
CA VAL A 97 -2.17 4.66 7.40
C VAL A 97 -2.90 5.25 8.59
N LYS A 98 -3.34 6.52 8.48
CA LYS A 98 -4.14 7.19 9.52
C LYS A 98 -5.43 6.42 9.78
N ALA A 99 -6.16 6.07 8.72
CA ALA A 99 -7.39 5.32 8.85
C ALA A 99 -7.17 3.95 9.50
N LEU A 100 -6.12 3.21 9.11
CA LEU A 100 -5.77 1.92 9.72
C LEU A 100 -5.41 2.04 11.20
N ARG A 101 -4.80 3.16 11.62
CA ARG A 101 -4.44 3.44 13.03
C ARG A 101 -5.65 3.79 13.89
N GLU A 102 -6.56 4.60 13.37
CA GLU A 102 -7.69 5.15 14.12
C GLU A 102 -8.86 4.15 14.26
N ARG A 103 -8.88 3.08 13.47
CA ARG A 103 -9.97 2.11 13.52
C ARG A 103 -9.81 1.15 14.69
N PRO A 104 -10.88 0.95 15.50
CA PRO A 104 -10.87 -0.01 16.59
C PRO A 104 -10.65 -1.43 16.03
N ARG A 105 -9.80 -2.21 16.68
CA ARG A 105 -9.48 -3.59 16.28
C ARG A 105 -9.53 -4.52 17.46
N GLN A 106 -10.05 -5.71 17.25
CA GLN A 106 -10.06 -6.78 18.24
C GLN A 106 -8.79 -7.63 18.16
N ARG A 107 -8.06 -7.57 17.03
CA ARG A 107 -6.84 -8.34 16.76
C ARG A 107 -5.77 -7.45 16.15
N PRO A 108 -4.48 -7.77 16.36
CA PRO A 108 -3.40 -7.08 15.68
C PRO A 108 -3.54 -7.18 14.15
N LEU A 109 -3.24 -6.10 13.45
CA LEU A 109 -3.17 -6.06 12.00
C LEU A 109 -1.71 -6.11 11.56
N HIS A 110 -1.37 -7.06 10.69
CA HIS A 110 -0.08 -7.05 10.01
C HIS A 110 -0.15 -6.16 8.78
N VAL A 111 0.71 -5.14 8.71
CA VAL A 111 0.79 -4.24 7.56
C VAL A 111 2.13 -4.43 6.86
N SER A 112 2.07 -4.71 5.57
CA SER A 112 3.22 -4.74 4.67
C SER A 112 3.08 -3.62 3.65
N TYR A 113 4.19 -2.96 3.33
CA TYR A 113 4.23 -1.90 2.34
C TYR A 113 5.25 -2.23 1.25
N LEU A 114 4.83 -2.12 0.00
CA LEU A 114 5.71 -2.25 -1.15
C LEU A 114 6.22 -0.88 -1.54
N SER A 115 7.45 -0.59 -1.18
CA SER A 115 8.18 0.62 -1.59
C SER A 115 8.95 0.39 -2.90
N SER A 116 9.88 1.27 -3.22
CA SER A 116 10.70 1.21 -4.43
C SER A 116 12.19 1.27 -4.08
N ALA A 117 12.98 0.38 -4.67
CA ALA A 117 14.44 0.46 -4.58
C ALA A 117 15.02 1.76 -5.23
N GLY A 118 14.21 2.46 -6.04
CA GLY A 118 14.59 3.76 -6.59
C GLY A 118 14.91 4.81 -5.52
N VAL A 119 14.44 4.63 -4.29
CA VAL A 119 14.72 5.50 -3.15
C VAL A 119 16.21 5.71 -2.88
N TYR A 120 17.04 4.76 -3.29
CA TYR A 120 18.50 4.84 -3.09
C TYR A 120 19.24 5.61 -4.19
N GLY A 121 18.55 6.04 -5.25
CA GLY A 121 19.17 6.72 -6.38
C GLY A 121 20.16 5.85 -7.17
N ASP A 122 21.01 6.51 -7.97
CA ASP A 122 22.09 5.83 -8.71
C ASP A 122 23.31 5.64 -7.81
N GLN A 123 23.60 4.41 -7.47
CA GLN A 123 24.78 4.03 -6.65
C GLN A 123 25.97 3.62 -7.52
N SER A 124 25.98 3.90 -8.83
CA SER A 124 27.07 3.60 -9.76
C SER A 124 27.56 2.14 -9.70
N GLY A 125 26.62 1.21 -9.51
CA GLY A 125 26.90 -0.23 -9.42
C GLY A 125 27.40 -0.71 -8.04
N ALA A 126 27.40 0.13 -7.02
CA ALA A 126 27.69 -0.30 -5.65
C ALA A 126 26.55 -1.17 -5.08
N VAL A 127 26.89 -2.02 -4.12
CA VAL A 127 25.89 -2.84 -3.42
C VAL A 127 25.05 -1.96 -2.52
N THR A 128 23.74 -2.02 -2.73
CA THR A 128 22.74 -1.33 -1.91
C THR A 128 22.03 -2.34 -1.02
N THR A 129 21.85 -1.98 0.24
CA THR A 129 21.15 -2.77 1.25
C THR A 129 20.11 -1.89 1.94
N GLU A 130 19.28 -2.49 2.78
CA GLU A 130 18.30 -1.79 3.63
C GLU A 130 18.94 -0.81 4.64
N LEU A 131 20.27 -0.88 4.83
CA LEU A 131 21.03 0.03 5.68
C LEU A 131 21.63 1.22 4.88
N SER A 132 21.52 1.20 3.56
CA SER A 132 21.99 2.28 2.71
C SER A 132 21.13 3.52 2.91
N SER A 133 21.76 4.71 2.91
CA SER A 133 21.02 5.97 3.00
C SER A 133 20.21 6.21 1.73
N PRO A 134 18.96 6.69 1.85
CA PRO A 134 18.19 7.11 0.68
C PRO A 134 18.83 8.35 0.02
N ASP A 135 18.65 8.46 -1.28
CA ASP A 135 19.04 9.65 -2.04
C ASP A 135 17.90 10.68 -2.00
N LEU A 136 18.03 11.67 -1.12
CA LEU A 136 17.03 12.73 -0.94
C LEU A 136 17.26 13.94 -1.84
N SER A 137 18.15 13.86 -2.84
CA SER A 137 18.33 14.92 -3.83
C SER A 137 17.19 14.97 -4.86
N ASP A 138 16.37 13.91 -4.95
CA ASP A 138 15.21 13.80 -5.79
C ASP A 138 13.93 13.89 -4.94
N THR A 139 13.02 14.80 -5.31
CA THR A 139 11.73 14.99 -4.62
C THR A 139 10.89 13.71 -4.59
N THR A 140 10.96 12.87 -5.62
CA THR A 140 10.22 11.61 -5.66
C THR A 140 10.72 10.63 -4.60
N ASN A 141 12.03 10.61 -4.33
CA ASN A 141 12.61 9.80 -3.27
C ASN A 141 12.22 10.32 -1.87
N GLU A 142 12.14 11.65 -1.69
CA GLU A 142 11.63 12.21 -0.44
C GLU A 142 10.18 11.76 -0.16
N LEU A 143 9.32 11.75 -1.19
CA LEU A 143 7.94 11.31 -1.08
C LEU A 143 7.85 9.81 -0.74
N LEU A 144 8.70 8.97 -1.34
CA LEU A 144 8.80 7.54 -1.00
C LEU A 144 9.19 7.34 0.47
N VAL A 145 10.22 8.04 0.95
CA VAL A 145 10.67 7.97 2.36
C VAL A 145 9.58 8.45 3.31
N GLN A 146 8.82 9.49 2.97
CA GLN A 146 7.67 9.94 3.77
C GLN A 146 6.61 8.84 3.90
N ALA A 147 6.28 8.15 2.81
CA ALA A 147 5.34 7.05 2.82
C ALA A 147 5.85 5.85 3.67
N GLU A 148 7.13 5.48 3.53
CA GLU A 148 7.77 4.45 4.35
C GLU A 148 7.68 4.77 5.84
N ASN A 149 8.06 5.99 6.22
CA ASN A 149 8.00 6.45 7.61
C ASN A 149 6.58 6.43 8.17
N ALA A 150 5.58 6.82 7.37
CA ALA A 150 4.18 6.75 7.78
C ALA A 150 3.76 5.31 8.09
N VAL A 151 4.14 4.35 7.27
CA VAL A 151 3.81 2.93 7.48
C VAL A 151 4.59 2.35 8.67
N LEU A 152 5.87 2.65 8.80
CA LEU A 152 6.70 2.19 9.93
C LEU A 152 6.14 2.67 11.28
N ALA A 153 5.58 3.88 11.30
CA ALA A 153 4.95 4.43 12.50
C ALA A 153 3.69 3.67 12.95
N LEU A 154 3.09 2.82 12.09
CA LEU A 154 2.00 1.92 12.53
C LEU A 154 2.48 0.82 13.49
N ASN A 155 3.72 0.37 13.31
CA ASN A 155 4.30 -0.75 14.04
C ASN A 155 4.99 -0.30 15.33
N THR A 156 5.05 1.01 15.60
CA THR A 156 5.62 1.53 16.85
C THR A 156 4.54 1.50 17.93
N PRO A 157 4.73 0.76 19.06
CA PRO A 157 3.79 0.81 20.17
C PRO A 157 3.64 2.27 20.63
N SER A 158 2.41 2.76 20.66
CA SER A 158 2.14 4.06 21.29
C SER A 158 2.51 3.92 22.76
N ILE A 159 3.60 4.57 23.17
CA ILE A 159 3.91 4.71 24.59
C ILE A 159 2.83 5.63 25.15
N GLN A 160 1.85 5.05 25.86
CA GLN A 160 0.86 5.76 26.68
C GLN A 160 1.46 6.05 28.04
#